data_cdabb79fce93095b0228684e91a506d1
#
_entry.id   cdabb79fce93095b0228684e91a506d1
#
_cell.length_a   1.000
_cell.length_b   1.000
_cell.length_c   1.000
_cell.angle_alpha   90.00
_cell.angle_beta   90.00
_cell.angle_gamma   90.00
#
_symmetry.space_group_name_H-M   'P 1'
#
loop_
_entity.id
_entity.type
_entity.pdbx_description
1 polymer ?
#
loop_
_entity_poly.entity_id
_entity_poly.type
_entity_poly.pdbx_seq_one_letter_code
_entity_poly.pdbx_strand_id
1 'polypeptide(L)'
;AMLRPVGAYSSLHASARATLESVGLDGIGEAMVKNLSHGEQRQLEIALALAGRPRVLLLDEPTAGLSPAESRLMAGLLARLDPAITVLMIEHDMDIALELSPQVTVLHYGRVIADGPRAEVRRDPQVREIYLGA
;
A
#
# COMPACT_ATOMS: atom_id res chain seq x y z
N ALA A 1 -16.73 25.09 25.31
CA ALA A 1 -17.04 24.80 23.91
C ALA A 1 -17.81 23.50 23.87
N MET A 2 -19.06 23.53 23.39
CA MET A 2 -19.91 22.36 23.25
C MET A 2 -19.36 21.52 22.07
N LEU A 3 -18.87 20.33 22.31
CA LEU A 3 -18.40 19.41 21.26
C LEU A 3 -19.60 19.04 20.40
N ARG A 4 -19.58 19.41 19.13
CA ARG A 4 -20.59 18.96 18.17
C ARG A 4 -20.32 17.50 17.79
N PRO A 5 -21.35 16.67 17.62
CA PRO A 5 -21.16 15.31 17.11
C PRO A 5 -20.49 15.35 15.72
N VAL A 6 -19.64 14.35 15.42
CA VAL A 6 -18.88 14.27 14.15
C VAL A 6 -19.79 14.45 12.93
N GLY A 7 -21.02 13.91 12.98
CA GLY A 7 -22.01 14.07 11.91
C GLY A 7 -22.43 15.51 11.58
N ALA A 8 -22.09 16.48 12.44
CA ALA A 8 -22.34 17.91 12.18
C ALA A 8 -21.26 18.58 11.28
N TYR A 9 -20.20 17.83 10.90
CA TYR A 9 -19.09 18.36 10.09
C TYR A 9 -19.14 17.77 8.67
N SER A 10 -19.98 18.34 7.83
CA SER A 10 -20.17 17.87 6.44
C SER A 10 -18.88 17.79 5.63
N SER A 11 -17.94 18.72 5.85
CA SER A 11 -16.63 18.72 5.19
C SER A 11 -15.76 17.54 5.59
N LEU A 12 -15.82 17.09 6.85
CA LEU A 12 -15.09 15.90 7.31
C LEU A 12 -15.66 14.63 6.69
N HIS A 13 -16.99 14.53 6.62
CA HIS A 13 -17.65 13.41 5.95
C HIS A 13 -17.32 13.35 4.46
N ALA A 14 -17.32 14.48 3.77
CA ALA A 14 -16.94 14.55 2.36
C ALA A 14 -15.47 14.11 2.15
N SER A 15 -14.56 14.60 3.00
CA SER A 15 -13.15 14.23 2.95
C SER A 15 -12.95 12.73 3.22
N ALA A 16 -13.60 12.18 4.25
CA ALA A 16 -13.53 10.76 4.57
C ALA A 16 -14.05 9.89 3.40
N ARG A 17 -15.17 10.27 2.81
CA ARG A 17 -15.73 9.57 1.66
C ARG A 17 -14.79 9.60 0.46
N ALA A 18 -14.23 10.75 0.12
CA ALA A 18 -13.25 10.87 -0.97
C ALA A 18 -12.00 10.01 -0.72
N THR A 19 -11.54 9.92 0.53
CA THR A 19 -10.43 9.05 0.88
C THR A 19 -10.79 7.57 0.72
N LEU A 20 -11.97 7.14 1.15
CA LEU A 20 -12.45 5.77 0.94
C LEU A 20 -12.58 5.44 -0.55
N GLU A 21 -13.15 6.32 -1.35
CA GLU A 21 -13.24 6.17 -2.81
C GLU A 21 -11.85 6.01 -3.45
N SER A 22 -10.86 6.79 -3.00
CA SER A 22 -9.50 6.72 -3.54
C SER A 22 -8.81 5.38 -3.34
N VAL A 23 -9.25 4.59 -2.37
CA VAL A 23 -8.75 3.24 -2.08
C VAL A 23 -9.71 2.13 -2.51
N GLY A 24 -10.78 2.45 -3.25
CA GLY A 24 -11.72 1.47 -3.77
C GLY A 24 -12.73 0.95 -2.73
N LEU A 25 -12.98 1.72 -1.68
CA LEU A 25 -13.95 1.41 -0.61
C LEU A 25 -15.22 2.29 -0.73
N ASP A 26 -15.62 2.61 -1.96
CA ASP A 26 -16.84 3.35 -2.22
C ASP A 26 -18.07 2.52 -1.81
N GLY A 27 -19.04 3.16 -1.20
CA GLY A 27 -20.30 2.55 -0.78
C GLY A 27 -20.28 1.77 0.54
N ILE A 28 -19.11 1.56 1.17
CA ILE A 28 -19.01 0.83 2.45
C ILE A 28 -18.74 1.71 3.68
N GLY A 29 -18.85 3.03 3.53
CA GLY A 29 -18.56 3.98 4.61
C GLY A 29 -19.39 3.82 5.88
N GLU A 30 -20.54 3.16 5.80
CA GLU A 30 -21.42 2.85 6.93
C GLU A 30 -21.23 1.40 7.44
N ALA A 31 -20.38 0.59 6.78
CA ALA A 31 -20.12 -0.77 7.19
C ALA A 31 -19.30 -0.82 8.50
N MET A 32 -19.63 -1.81 9.33
CA MET A 32 -18.80 -2.08 10.50
C MET A 32 -17.50 -2.74 10.07
N VAL A 33 -16.36 -2.26 10.55
CA VAL A 33 -15.00 -2.78 10.18
C VAL A 33 -14.88 -4.30 10.33
N LYS A 34 -15.49 -4.88 11.35
CA LYS A 34 -15.51 -6.34 11.57
C LYS A 34 -16.17 -7.16 10.45
N ASN A 35 -16.96 -6.51 9.59
CA ASN A 35 -17.67 -7.16 8.48
C ASN A 35 -16.91 -7.03 7.15
N LEU A 36 -15.81 -6.27 7.14
CA LEU A 36 -14.96 -6.12 5.97
C LEU A 36 -14.14 -7.39 5.74
N SER A 37 -13.93 -7.74 4.47
CA SER A 37 -12.95 -8.76 4.08
C SER A 37 -11.54 -8.32 4.48
N HIS A 38 -10.60 -9.26 4.48
CA HIS A 38 -9.20 -8.95 4.80
C HIS A 38 -8.60 -7.91 3.83
N GLY A 39 -8.91 -8.04 2.53
CA GLY A 39 -8.48 -7.06 1.52
C GLY A 39 -9.04 -5.65 1.77
N GLU A 40 -10.35 -5.55 2.08
CA GLU A 40 -10.99 -4.28 2.42
C GLU A 40 -10.41 -3.66 3.70
N GLN A 41 -10.06 -4.48 4.70
CA GLN A 41 -9.40 -4.00 5.90
C GLN A 41 -8.02 -3.41 5.58
N ARG A 42 -7.23 -4.06 4.72
CA ARG A 42 -5.94 -3.53 4.24
C ARG A 42 -6.10 -2.22 3.45
N GLN A 43 -7.10 -2.13 2.59
CA GLN A 43 -7.43 -0.87 1.90
C GLN A 43 -7.80 0.24 2.89
N LEU A 44 -8.58 -0.10 3.93
CA LEU A 44 -8.96 0.86 4.98
C LEU A 44 -7.74 1.35 5.79
N GLU A 45 -6.78 0.48 6.10
CA GLU A 45 -5.52 0.88 6.76
C GLU A 45 -4.76 1.92 5.94
N ILE A 46 -4.69 1.74 4.62
CA ILE A 46 -4.09 2.73 3.71
C ILE A 46 -4.91 4.02 3.69
N ALA A 47 -6.24 3.94 3.62
CA ALA A 47 -7.11 5.10 3.68
C ALA A 47 -6.90 5.93 4.95
N LEU A 48 -6.76 5.26 6.11
CA LEU A 48 -6.49 5.93 7.39
C LEU A 48 -5.14 6.66 7.36
N ALA A 49 -4.11 6.05 6.78
CA ALA A 49 -2.81 6.70 6.63
C ALA A 49 -2.89 7.92 5.69
N LEU A 50 -3.59 7.80 4.57
CA LEU A 50 -3.78 8.87 3.59
C LEU A 50 -4.63 10.04 4.11
N ALA A 51 -5.58 9.78 5.02
CA ALA A 51 -6.40 10.83 5.64
C ALA A 51 -5.56 11.88 6.39
N GLY A 52 -4.37 11.50 6.88
CA GLY A 52 -3.38 12.40 7.48
C GLY A 52 -2.64 13.29 6.48
N ARG A 53 -2.88 13.14 5.17
CA ARG A 53 -2.16 13.81 4.08
C ARG A 53 -0.63 13.70 4.24
N PRO A 54 -0.08 12.50 4.31
CA PRO A 54 1.33 12.28 4.54
C PRO A 54 2.15 12.71 3.32
N ARG A 55 3.38 13.14 3.55
CA ARG A 55 4.39 13.32 2.49
C ARG A 55 5.22 12.04 2.28
N VAL A 56 5.24 11.18 3.29
CA VAL A 56 5.93 9.89 3.26
C VAL A 56 4.97 8.85 3.80
N LEU A 57 4.80 7.75 3.08
CA LEU A 57 4.01 6.60 3.46
C LEU A 57 4.94 5.39 3.62
N LEU A 58 4.89 4.77 4.80
CA LEU A 58 5.65 3.56 5.11
C LEU A 58 4.70 2.38 5.11
N LEU A 59 4.98 1.38 4.29
CA LEU A 59 4.17 0.18 4.14
C LEU A 59 5.01 -1.05 4.46
N ASP A 60 4.53 -1.86 5.38
CA ASP A 60 5.15 -3.12 5.76
C ASP A 60 4.27 -4.27 5.28
N GLU A 61 4.75 -4.99 4.26
CA GLU A 61 4.08 -6.11 3.62
C GLU A 61 2.59 -5.85 3.31
N PRO A 62 2.25 -4.80 2.54
CA PRO A 62 0.85 -4.42 2.30
C PRO A 62 0.03 -5.49 1.59
N THR A 63 0.68 -6.46 0.94
CA THR A 63 0.01 -7.57 0.24
C THR A 63 0.00 -8.88 1.02
N ALA A 64 0.58 -8.92 2.23
CA ALA A 64 0.63 -10.15 3.03
C ALA A 64 -0.76 -10.68 3.39
N GLY A 65 -0.95 -11.98 3.16
CA GLY A 65 -2.20 -12.67 3.49
C GLY A 65 -3.35 -12.41 2.51
N LEU A 66 -3.14 -11.64 1.46
CA LEU A 66 -4.12 -11.41 0.40
C LEU A 66 -4.11 -12.55 -0.62
N SER A 67 -5.26 -12.82 -1.22
CA SER A 67 -5.34 -13.67 -2.40
C SER A 67 -4.61 -13.02 -3.59
N PRO A 68 -4.20 -13.78 -4.63
CA PRO A 68 -3.55 -13.20 -5.80
C PRO A 68 -4.36 -12.11 -6.52
N ALA A 69 -5.70 -12.18 -6.44
CA ALA A 69 -6.57 -11.16 -7.01
C ALA A 69 -6.56 -9.87 -6.17
N GLU A 70 -6.64 -10.00 -4.84
CA GLU A 70 -6.57 -8.87 -3.91
C GLU A 70 -5.18 -8.21 -3.92
N SER A 71 -4.10 -8.99 -4.01
CA SER A 71 -2.73 -8.46 -4.15
C SER A 71 -2.58 -7.59 -5.40
N ARG A 72 -3.15 -8.02 -6.54
CA ARG A 72 -3.16 -7.20 -7.77
C ARG A 72 -4.00 -5.94 -7.63
N LEU A 73 -5.15 -6.00 -6.94
CA LEU A 73 -5.96 -4.82 -6.65
C LEU A 73 -5.19 -3.83 -5.77
N MET A 74 -4.52 -4.34 -4.73
CA MET A 74 -3.67 -3.54 -3.83
C MET A 74 -2.50 -2.90 -4.60
N ALA A 75 -1.79 -3.66 -5.43
CA ALA A 75 -0.72 -3.13 -6.28
C ALA A 75 -1.24 -2.02 -7.19
N GLY A 76 -2.39 -2.22 -7.84
CA GLY A 76 -3.03 -1.21 -8.66
C GLY A 76 -3.46 0.05 -7.88
N LEU A 77 -3.85 -0.09 -6.61
CA LEU A 77 -4.13 1.03 -5.72
C LEU A 77 -2.86 1.82 -5.42
N LEU A 78 -1.80 1.13 -4.99
CA LEU A 78 -0.52 1.75 -4.65
C LEU A 78 0.11 2.47 -5.85
N ALA A 79 0.00 1.90 -7.04
CA ALA A 79 0.49 2.52 -8.29
C ALA A 79 -0.23 3.83 -8.66
N ARG A 80 -1.45 4.05 -8.14
CA ARG A 80 -2.27 5.26 -8.41
C ARG A 80 -2.20 6.30 -7.30
N LEU A 81 -1.39 6.09 -6.26
CA LEU A 81 -1.20 7.09 -5.21
C LEU A 81 -0.67 8.40 -5.81
N ASP A 82 -0.99 9.51 -5.14
CA ASP A 82 -0.47 10.83 -5.52
C ASP A 82 1.07 10.77 -5.60
N PRO A 83 1.67 11.07 -6.76
CA PRO A 83 3.13 11.03 -6.94
C PRO A 83 3.90 12.02 -6.03
N ALA A 84 3.21 12.96 -5.39
CA ALA A 84 3.79 13.81 -4.36
C ALA A 84 4.07 13.07 -3.04
N ILE A 85 3.50 11.86 -2.86
CA ILE A 85 3.73 11.02 -1.69
C ILE A 85 4.94 10.12 -1.98
N THR A 86 5.99 10.25 -1.17
CA THR A 86 7.09 9.28 -1.18
C THR A 86 6.65 8.00 -0.48
N VAL A 87 6.71 6.88 -1.18
CA VAL A 87 6.36 5.56 -0.61
C VAL A 87 7.64 4.77 -0.35
N LEU A 88 7.82 4.31 0.89
CA LEU A 88 8.79 3.29 1.25
C LEU A 88 8.03 2.02 1.61
N MET A 89 8.28 0.94 0.88
CA MET A 89 7.56 -0.32 1.04
C MET A 89 8.53 -1.46 1.32
N ILE A 90 8.19 -2.30 2.29
CA ILE A 90 8.83 -3.60 2.51
C ILE A 90 7.90 -4.65 1.91
N GLU A 91 8.44 -5.50 1.05
CA GLU A 91 7.72 -6.61 0.42
C GLU A 91 8.64 -7.83 0.28
N HIS A 92 8.06 -9.00 0.42
CA HIS A 92 8.73 -10.26 0.15
C HIS A 92 8.29 -10.87 -1.20
N ASP A 93 7.21 -10.39 -1.79
CA ASP A 93 6.81 -10.70 -3.16
C ASP A 93 7.62 -9.84 -4.14
N MET A 94 8.61 -10.47 -4.78
CA MET A 94 9.53 -9.78 -5.69
C MET A 94 8.84 -9.24 -6.94
N ASP A 95 7.79 -9.91 -7.41
CA ASP A 95 7.05 -9.42 -8.59
C ASP A 95 6.35 -8.10 -8.27
N ILE A 96 5.69 -8.02 -7.12
CA ILE A 96 5.04 -6.79 -6.65
C ILE A 96 6.07 -5.70 -6.34
N ALA A 97 7.15 -6.03 -5.63
CA ALA A 97 8.20 -5.08 -5.31
C ALA A 97 8.82 -4.45 -6.57
N LEU A 98 9.16 -5.28 -7.57
CA LEU A 98 9.73 -4.84 -8.83
C LEU A 98 8.71 -4.13 -9.75
N GLU A 99 7.41 -4.45 -9.65
CA GLU A 99 6.37 -3.76 -10.41
C GLU A 99 6.16 -2.33 -9.90
N LEU A 100 6.04 -2.17 -8.59
CA LEU A 100 5.65 -0.90 -7.97
C LEU A 100 6.83 0.07 -7.75
N SER A 101 8.03 -0.44 -7.49
CA SER A 101 9.14 0.39 -7.04
C SER A 101 10.13 0.68 -8.17
N PRO A 102 10.46 1.96 -8.46
CA PRO A 102 11.51 2.30 -9.42
C PRO A 102 12.92 2.03 -8.88
N GLN A 103 13.10 2.06 -7.55
CA GLN A 103 14.33 1.75 -6.84
C GLN A 103 14.07 0.62 -5.85
N VAL A 104 14.95 -0.35 -5.80
CA VAL A 104 14.80 -1.55 -4.97
C VAL A 104 16.11 -1.86 -4.25
N THR A 105 16.02 -2.08 -2.94
CA THR A 105 17.10 -2.60 -2.11
C THR A 105 16.73 -4.01 -1.67
N VAL A 106 17.54 -5.01 -2.03
CA VAL A 106 17.30 -6.41 -1.66
C VAL A 106 18.16 -6.77 -0.46
N LEU A 107 17.47 -7.26 0.60
CA LEU A 107 18.14 -7.77 1.80
C LEU A 107 18.04 -9.29 1.87
N HIS A 108 19.15 -9.91 2.24
CA HIS A 108 19.22 -11.34 2.51
C HIS A 108 20.05 -11.58 3.77
N TYR A 109 19.47 -12.27 4.75
CA TYR A 109 20.08 -12.48 6.08
C TYR A 109 20.66 -11.18 6.71
N GLY A 110 19.92 -10.07 6.63
CA GLY A 110 20.30 -8.78 7.22
C GLY A 110 21.43 -8.05 6.46
N ARG A 111 21.79 -8.50 5.26
CA ARG A 111 22.78 -7.85 4.39
C ARG A 111 22.13 -7.37 3.11
N VAL A 112 22.51 -6.19 2.66
CA VAL A 112 22.14 -5.72 1.32
C VAL A 112 22.94 -6.51 0.29
N ILE A 113 22.21 -7.19 -0.61
CA ILE A 113 22.83 -7.96 -1.71
C ILE A 113 22.69 -7.28 -3.06
N ALA A 114 21.71 -6.39 -3.22
CA ALA A 114 21.53 -5.54 -4.39
C ALA A 114 20.85 -4.24 -3.98
N ASP A 115 21.20 -3.13 -4.64
CA ASP A 115 20.61 -1.82 -4.44
C ASP A 115 20.69 -1.01 -5.73
N GLY A 116 19.55 -0.52 -6.23
CA GLY A 116 19.54 0.27 -7.45
C GLY A 116 18.20 0.27 -8.20
N PRO A 117 18.22 0.73 -9.46
CA PRO A 117 17.06 0.70 -10.34
C PRO A 117 16.51 -0.72 -10.49
N ARG A 118 15.18 -0.88 -10.44
CA ARG A 118 14.52 -2.20 -10.56
C ARG A 118 15.01 -3.03 -11.76
N ALA A 119 15.35 -2.39 -12.87
CA ALA A 119 15.81 -3.09 -14.07
C ALA A 119 17.20 -3.74 -13.89
N GLU A 120 18.05 -3.16 -13.06
CA GLU A 120 19.36 -3.70 -12.70
C GLU A 120 19.22 -4.81 -11.66
N VAL A 121 18.47 -4.53 -10.59
CA VAL A 121 18.18 -5.50 -9.51
C VAL A 121 17.53 -6.78 -10.07
N ARG A 122 16.58 -6.65 -11.00
CA ARG A 122 15.94 -7.80 -11.66
C ARG A 122 16.91 -8.69 -12.44
N ARG A 123 18.04 -8.14 -12.92
CA ARG A 123 19.05 -8.87 -13.70
C ARG A 123 20.21 -9.36 -12.84
N ASP A 124 20.28 -8.94 -11.60
CA ASP A 124 21.32 -9.32 -10.67
C ASP A 124 21.33 -10.85 -10.50
N PRO A 125 22.48 -11.53 -10.75
CA PRO A 125 22.54 -13.00 -10.67
C PRO A 125 22.22 -13.56 -9.29
N GLN A 126 22.64 -12.86 -8.22
CA GLN A 126 22.39 -13.29 -6.84
C GLN A 126 20.93 -13.14 -6.46
N VAL A 127 20.28 -12.06 -6.89
CA VAL A 127 18.85 -11.84 -6.68
C VAL A 127 18.03 -12.90 -7.43
N ARG A 128 18.42 -13.20 -8.66
CA ARG A 128 17.74 -14.23 -9.46
C ARG A 128 17.86 -15.62 -8.83
N GLU A 129 19.04 -15.99 -8.40
CA GLU A 129 19.28 -17.29 -7.76
C GLU A 129 18.44 -17.46 -6.48
N ILE A 130 18.35 -16.41 -5.65
CA ILE A 130 17.71 -16.49 -4.33
C ILE A 130 16.19 -16.32 -4.40
N TYR A 131 15.70 -15.41 -5.25
CA TYR A 131 14.31 -14.96 -5.19
C TYR A 131 13.48 -15.16 -6.46
N LEU A 132 14.10 -15.21 -7.66
CA LEU A 132 13.34 -15.23 -8.91
C LEU A 132 13.36 -16.61 -9.60
N GLY A 133 14.12 -17.56 -9.07
CA GLY A 133 14.36 -18.84 -9.72
C GLY A 133 15.30 -18.69 -10.92
N ALA A 134 16.25 -19.60 -11.08
CA ALA A 134 17.18 -19.61 -12.20
C ALA A 134 16.46 -19.96 -13.50
#